data_f242603ca193ab8c87742b2f182ac011
#
_entry.id   f242603ca193ab8c87742b2f182ac011
#
_cell.length_a   1.000
_cell.length_b   1.000
_cell.length_c   1.000
_cell.angle_alpha   90.00
_cell.angle_beta   90.00
_cell.angle_gamma   90.00
#
_symmetry.space_group_name_H-M   'P 1'
#
loop_
_entity.id
_entity.type
_entity.pdbx_description
1 polymer ?
#
loop_
_entity_poly.entity_id
_entity_poly.type
_entity_poly.pdbx_seq_one_letter_code
_entity_poly.pdbx_strand_id
1 'polypeptide(L)'
;MNIKEPILIRASSLAGLFECPARWEAQNIRGLRTPSSGSARLGTAVHTSTALFDTSRMNGTGITPDEAAGAAVDAIHKPDEEVLWDDLQPTEAERIALSLHRLYCSTIAPRQTYAAVEATCERLDIADLGIALTGTVDRVRRTEDGYGIADIKTGKSAVGADGTCKTQGHAAQLAVYELLAEHSTDICIEAPAQIIGLQVAKTERG
;
A
#
# COMPACT_ATOMS: atom_id res chain seq x y z
N MET A 1 5.34 29.91 24.59
CA MET A 1 4.60 29.46 23.39
C MET A 1 4.17 28.04 23.66
N ASN A 2 2.85 27.79 23.77
CA ASN A 2 2.36 26.40 23.76
C ASN A 2 2.55 25.88 22.35
N ILE A 3 3.59 25.10 22.13
CA ILE A 3 3.79 24.37 20.88
C ILE A 3 2.69 23.29 20.88
N LYS A 4 1.60 23.57 20.18
CA LYS A 4 0.60 22.52 19.89
C LYS A 4 1.33 21.42 19.14
N GLU A 5 1.18 20.15 19.56
CA GLU A 5 1.71 19.04 18.82
C GLU A 5 1.22 19.10 17.36
N PRO A 6 2.10 18.91 16.38
CA PRO A 6 1.70 18.96 14.99
C PRO A 6 0.68 17.87 14.65
N ILE A 7 -0.25 18.19 13.75
CA ILE A 7 -1.24 17.22 13.27
C ILE A 7 -0.52 16.19 12.43
N LEU A 8 -0.62 14.92 12.85
CA LEU A 8 0.00 13.81 12.13
C LEU A 8 -0.87 13.38 10.94
N ILE A 9 -0.29 13.44 9.75
CA ILE A 9 -0.93 13.05 8.50
C ILE A 9 -0.18 11.87 7.89
N ARG A 10 -0.87 10.74 7.73
CA ARG A 10 -0.33 9.59 7.01
C ARG A 10 -0.53 9.78 5.51
N ALA A 11 0.48 9.51 4.70
CA ALA A 11 0.41 9.63 3.25
C ALA A 11 -0.80 8.86 2.66
N SER A 12 -1.06 7.65 3.13
CA SER A 12 -2.21 6.83 2.71
C SER A 12 -3.58 7.43 3.06
N SER A 13 -3.66 8.38 3.98
CA SER A 13 -4.92 9.02 4.40
C SER A 13 -5.25 10.30 3.62
N LEU A 14 -4.35 10.79 2.76
CA LEU A 14 -4.49 12.06 2.05
C LEU A 14 -5.72 12.09 1.13
N ALA A 15 -5.99 10.99 0.42
CA ALA A 15 -7.18 10.93 -0.43
C ALA A 15 -8.46 11.17 0.37
N GLY A 16 -8.57 10.55 1.56
CA GLY A 16 -9.70 10.77 2.47
C GLY A 16 -9.77 12.18 3.03
N LEU A 17 -8.63 12.81 3.30
CA LEU A 17 -8.56 14.20 3.76
C LEU A 17 -9.11 15.15 2.70
N PHE A 18 -8.73 14.98 1.44
CA PHE A 18 -9.21 15.82 0.34
C PHE A 18 -10.66 15.53 -0.05
N GLU A 19 -11.11 14.29 0.10
CA GLU A 19 -12.50 13.92 -0.18
C GLU A 19 -13.48 14.48 0.86
N CYS A 20 -13.16 14.30 2.15
CA CYS A 20 -14.01 14.76 3.25
C CYS A 20 -13.18 15.04 4.52
N PRO A 21 -12.72 16.31 4.71
CA PRO A 21 -11.91 16.69 5.89
C PRO A 21 -12.58 16.37 7.23
N ALA A 22 -13.90 16.53 7.33
CA ALA A 22 -14.63 16.26 8.57
C ALA A 22 -14.61 14.77 8.94
N ARG A 23 -14.78 13.87 7.96
CA ARG A 23 -14.66 12.41 8.16
C ARG A 23 -13.23 12.05 8.52
N TRP A 24 -12.26 12.63 7.83
CA TRP A 24 -10.84 12.40 8.10
C TRP A 24 -10.46 12.83 9.52
N GLU A 25 -10.91 14.02 9.98
CA GLU A 25 -10.71 14.51 11.34
C GLU A 25 -11.28 13.54 12.37
N ALA A 26 -12.54 13.11 12.17
CA ALA A 26 -13.19 12.16 13.06
C ALA A 26 -12.38 10.86 13.22
N GLN A 27 -11.87 10.32 12.12
CA GLN A 27 -11.14 9.06 12.12
C GLN A 27 -9.69 9.19 12.62
N ASN A 28 -8.97 10.24 12.21
CA ASN A 28 -7.52 10.34 12.41
C ASN A 28 -7.12 11.19 13.61
N ILE A 29 -7.97 12.15 14.03
CA ILE A 29 -7.70 13.03 15.17
C ILE A 29 -8.52 12.59 16.39
N ARG A 30 -9.81 12.32 16.19
CA ARG A 30 -10.72 11.96 17.29
C ARG A 30 -10.76 10.44 17.58
N GLY A 31 -10.12 9.63 16.73
CA GLY A 31 -10.07 8.18 16.91
C GLY A 31 -11.38 7.43 16.64
N LEU A 32 -12.38 8.08 16.01
CA LEU A 32 -13.68 7.48 15.68
C LEU A 32 -13.55 6.62 14.43
N ARG A 33 -12.83 5.51 14.54
CA ARG A 33 -12.62 4.58 13.42
C ARG A 33 -13.79 3.62 13.30
N THR A 34 -14.19 3.37 12.07
CA THR A 34 -15.08 2.24 11.73
C THR A 34 -14.25 0.97 11.59
N PRO A 35 -14.81 -0.20 11.90
CA PRO A 35 -14.16 -1.47 11.58
C PRO A 35 -13.73 -1.56 10.12
N SER A 36 -12.71 -2.36 9.85
CA SER A 36 -12.24 -2.60 8.49
C SER A 36 -13.28 -3.38 7.69
N SER A 37 -13.36 -3.17 6.37
CA SER A 37 -14.23 -3.98 5.52
C SER A 37 -13.50 -5.23 5.00
N GLY A 38 -14.24 -6.23 4.55
CA GLY A 38 -13.68 -7.42 3.91
C GLY A 38 -12.83 -7.07 2.70
N SER A 39 -13.24 -6.07 1.89
CA SER A 39 -12.44 -5.57 0.76
C SER A 39 -11.13 -4.89 1.19
N ALA A 40 -11.14 -4.13 2.29
CA ALA A 40 -9.92 -3.54 2.84
C ALA A 40 -8.98 -4.63 3.37
N ARG A 41 -9.54 -5.64 4.06
CA ARG A 41 -8.76 -6.78 4.55
C ARG A 41 -8.17 -7.62 3.43
N LEU A 42 -8.89 -7.79 2.31
CA LEU A 42 -8.33 -8.37 1.08
C LEU A 42 -7.09 -7.59 0.62
N GLY A 43 -7.15 -6.27 0.61
CA GLY A 43 -6.00 -5.42 0.29
C GLY A 43 -4.81 -5.73 1.17
N THR A 44 -5.01 -5.72 2.49
CA THR A 44 -3.96 -6.07 3.48
C THR A 44 -3.35 -7.45 3.19
N ALA A 45 -4.15 -8.45 2.90
CA ALA A 45 -3.69 -9.81 2.63
C ALA A 45 -2.77 -9.88 1.39
N VAL A 46 -3.14 -9.18 0.31
CA VAL A 46 -2.31 -9.10 -0.90
C VAL A 46 -1.00 -8.35 -0.63
N HIS A 47 -1.05 -7.20 0.08
CA HIS A 47 0.15 -6.46 0.47
C HIS A 47 1.10 -7.31 1.31
N THR A 48 0.60 -7.97 2.35
CA THR A 48 1.41 -8.78 3.25
C THR A 48 2.11 -9.92 2.51
N SER A 49 1.38 -10.66 1.68
CA SER A 49 1.94 -11.82 0.97
C SER A 49 2.94 -11.42 -0.13
N THR A 50 2.64 -10.36 -0.87
CA THR A 50 3.56 -9.85 -1.90
C THR A 50 4.80 -9.21 -1.28
N ALA A 51 4.66 -8.54 -0.12
CA ALA A 51 5.80 -7.98 0.62
C ALA A 51 6.74 -9.08 1.13
N LEU A 52 6.21 -10.17 1.68
CA LEU A 52 7.01 -11.30 2.13
C LEU A 52 7.79 -11.92 0.95
N PHE A 53 7.15 -12.11 -0.19
CA PHE A 53 7.79 -12.64 -1.39
C PHE A 53 8.89 -11.71 -1.91
N ASP A 54 8.62 -10.41 -2.05
CA ASP A 54 9.59 -9.46 -2.56
C ASP A 54 10.77 -9.25 -1.60
N THR A 55 10.52 -9.22 -0.29
CA THR A 55 11.57 -9.18 0.74
C THR A 55 12.48 -10.40 0.62
N SER A 56 11.90 -11.58 0.41
CA SER A 56 12.68 -12.80 0.20
C SER A 56 13.54 -12.73 -1.06
N ARG A 57 12.99 -12.24 -2.17
CA ARG A 57 13.75 -12.05 -3.41
C ARG A 57 14.90 -11.05 -3.23
N MET A 58 14.63 -9.92 -2.57
CA MET A 58 15.62 -8.89 -2.30
C MET A 58 16.76 -9.41 -1.44
N ASN A 59 16.45 -10.21 -0.43
CA ASN A 59 17.44 -10.73 0.54
C ASN A 59 18.01 -12.11 0.18
N GLY A 60 17.51 -12.74 -0.90
CA GLY A 60 17.96 -14.07 -1.33
C GLY A 60 17.61 -15.21 -0.35
N THR A 61 16.54 -15.08 0.43
CA THR A 61 16.16 -16.10 1.45
C THR A 61 15.41 -17.32 0.87
N GLY A 62 14.98 -17.25 -0.40
CA GLY A 62 14.46 -18.40 -1.13
C GLY A 62 13.03 -18.80 -0.81
N ILE A 63 12.23 -17.93 -0.14
CA ILE A 63 10.79 -18.19 0.08
C ILE A 63 10.08 -18.29 -1.27
N THR A 64 9.38 -19.38 -1.49
CA THR A 64 8.60 -19.62 -2.71
C THR A 64 7.30 -18.78 -2.73
N PRO A 65 6.70 -18.56 -3.90
CA PRO A 65 5.37 -17.92 -3.98
C PRO A 65 4.31 -18.62 -3.12
N ASP A 66 4.30 -19.96 -3.10
CA ASP A 66 3.32 -20.73 -2.32
C ASP A 66 3.52 -20.58 -0.80
N GLU A 67 4.77 -20.54 -0.34
CA GLU A 67 5.06 -20.25 1.08
C GLU A 67 4.65 -18.82 1.46
N ALA A 68 4.93 -17.84 0.60
CA ALA A 68 4.53 -16.46 0.83
C ALA A 68 3.00 -16.28 0.81
N ALA A 69 2.28 -17.09 0.02
CA ALA A 69 0.81 -17.09 -0.02
C ALA A 69 0.16 -17.39 1.34
N GLY A 70 0.85 -18.16 2.20
CA GLY A 70 0.41 -18.41 3.58
C GLY A 70 0.17 -17.14 4.38
N ALA A 71 0.94 -16.09 4.15
CA ALA A 71 0.74 -14.80 4.80
C ALA A 71 -0.58 -14.12 4.39
N ALA A 72 -1.07 -14.34 3.16
CA ALA A 72 -2.39 -13.84 2.75
C ALA A 72 -3.52 -14.57 3.49
N VAL A 73 -3.40 -15.89 3.64
CA VAL A 73 -4.38 -16.71 4.40
C VAL A 73 -4.42 -16.26 5.86
N ASP A 74 -3.27 -16.12 6.50
CA ASP A 74 -3.18 -15.66 7.88
C ASP A 74 -3.76 -14.25 8.04
N ALA A 75 -3.48 -13.34 7.12
CA ALA A 75 -4.03 -11.99 7.16
C ALA A 75 -5.57 -11.97 7.06
N ILE A 76 -6.20 -12.88 6.33
CA ILE A 76 -7.66 -12.99 6.25
C ILE A 76 -8.25 -13.59 7.52
N HIS A 77 -7.70 -14.70 8.02
CA HIS A 77 -8.32 -15.50 9.08
C HIS A 77 -7.88 -15.14 10.49
N LYS A 78 -6.79 -14.39 10.63
CA LYS A 78 -6.24 -13.92 11.91
C LYS A 78 -6.08 -12.39 11.89
N PRO A 79 -7.19 -11.63 11.67
CA PRO A 79 -7.09 -10.18 11.67
C PRO A 79 -6.69 -9.66 13.05
N ASP A 80 -5.87 -8.62 13.09
CA ASP A 80 -5.43 -7.88 14.28
C ASP A 80 -6.41 -6.79 14.69
N GLU A 81 -7.50 -6.62 13.92
CA GLU A 81 -8.55 -5.61 14.10
C GLU A 81 -9.93 -6.23 13.84
N GLU A 82 -10.98 -5.53 14.25
CA GLU A 82 -12.36 -5.91 13.92
C GLU A 82 -12.62 -5.72 12.41
N VAL A 83 -13.18 -6.74 11.77
CA VAL A 83 -13.51 -6.72 10.33
C VAL A 83 -15.00 -6.99 10.14
N LEU A 84 -15.68 -6.10 9.43
CA LEU A 84 -17.05 -6.31 8.94
C LEU A 84 -17.00 -6.99 7.58
N TRP A 85 -17.46 -8.24 7.53
CA TRP A 85 -17.45 -9.07 6.34
C TRP A 85 -18.74 -8.97 5.51
N ASP A 86 -19.39 -7.80 5.52
CA ASP A 86 -20.67 -7.59 4.84
C ASP A 86 -20.51 -7.46 3.33
N ASP A 87 -19.39 -6.87 2.88
CA ASP A 87 -19.10 -6.60 1.48
C ASP A 87 -18.34 -7.73 0.77
N LEU A 88 -17.62 -8.57 1.53
CA LEU A 88 -16.82 -9.67 1.02
C LEU A 88 -16.58 -10.71 2.12
N GLN A 89 -17.05 -11.94 1.91
CA GLN A 89 -16.89 -13.01 2.89
C GLN A 89 -15.44 -13.53 2.98
N PRO A 90 -14.97 -14.03 4.16
CA PRO A 90 -13.58 -14.45 4.35
C PRO A 90 -13.09 -15.49 3.33
N THR A 91 -13.88 -16.49 3.04
CA THR A 91 -13.53 -17.55 2.08
C THR A 91 -13.36 -17.03 0.66
N GLU A 92 -14.18 -16.05 0.27
CA GLU A 92 -14.07 -15.42 -1.04
C GLU A 92 -12.88 -14.45 -1.08
N ALA A 93 -12.63 -13.70 0.01
CA ALA A 93 -11.46 -12.84 0.16
C ALA A 93 -10.16 -13.64 0.05
N GLU A 94 -10.08 -14.82 0.71
CA GLU A 94 -8.94 -15.73 0.60
C GLU A 94 -8.71 -16.18 -0.84
N ARG A 95 -9.75 -16.69 -1.50
CA ARG A 95 -9.66 -17.14 -2.89
C ARG A 95 -9.14 -16.05 -3.81
N ILE A 96 -9.64 -14.83 -3.64
CA ILE A 96 -9.21 -13.66 -4.42
C ILE A 96 -7.77 -13.30 -4.08
N ALA A 97 -7.41 -13.22 -2.80
CA ALA A 97 -6.06 -12.88 -2.37
C ALA A 97 -5.01 -13.82 -2.95
N LEU A 98 -5.26 -15.14 -2.88
CA LEU A 98 -4.37 -16.15 -3.43
C LEU A 98 -4.22 -16.03 -4.96
N SER A 99 -5.31 -15.73 -5.65
CA SER A 99 -5.29 -15.52 -7.10
C SER A 99 -4.48 -14.28 -7.50
N LEU A 100 -4.67 -13.14 -6.81
CA LEU A 100 -3.92 -11.91 -7.05
C LEU A 100 -2.44 -12.06 -6.66
N HIS A 101 -2.15 -12.75 -5.56
CA HIS A 101 -0.78 -13.07 -5.17
C HIS A 101 -0.07 -13.87 -6.25
N ARG A 102 -0.70 -14.95 -6.75
CA ARG A 102 -0.14 -15.75 -7.84
C ARG A 102 0.09 -14.94 -9.10
N LEU A 103 -0.87 -14.09 -9.50
CA LEU A 103 -0.73 -13.19 -10.64
C LEU A 103 0.48 -12.27 -10.44
N TYR A 104 0.59 -11.63 -9.28
CA TYR A 104 1.71 -10.76 -8.93
C TYR A 104 3.06 -11.49 -9.06
N CYS A 105 3.20 -12.63 -8.40
CA CYS A 105 4.44 -13.40 -8.37
C CYS A 105 4.87 -13.91 -9.75
N SER A 106 3.90 -14.27 -10.62
CA SER A 106 4.20 -14.84 -11.94
C SER A 106 4.41 -13.80 -13.03
N THR A 107 3.78 -12.62 -12.95
CA THR A 107 3.77 -11.67 -14.08
C THR A 107 4.41 -10.33 -13.74
N ILE A 108 4.30 -9.85 -12.51
CA ILE A 108 4.77 -8.52 -12.10
C ILE A 108 6.13 -8.60 -11.42
N ALA A 109 6.24 -9.36 -10.36
CA ALA A 109 7.48 -9.45 -9.57
C ALA A 109 8.73 -9.79 -10.42
N PRO A 110 8.70 -10.68 -11.43
CA PRO A 110 9.88 -10.95 -12.24
C PRO A 110 10.42 -9.76 -13.03
N ARG A 111 9.59 -8.73 -13.24
CA ARG A 111 9.94 -7.51 -13.98
C ARG A 111 10.37 -6.37 -13.07
N GLN A 112 10.36 -6.59 -11.76
CA GLN A 112 10.66 -5.57 -10.77
C GLN A 112 11.93 -5.92 -10.01
N THR A 113 12.72 -4.88 -9.71
CA THR A 113 13.84 -4.94 -8.78
C THR A 113 13.59 -3.92 -7.69
N TYR A 114 13.59 -4.36 -6.43
CA TYR A 114 13.31 -3.49 -5.30
C TYR A 114 14.58 -3.22 -4.49
N ALA A 115 14.69 -1.98 -3.99
CA ALA A 115 15.70 -1.56 -3.05
C ALA A 115 15.18 -1.59 -1.61
N ALA A 116 13.86 -1.43 -1.44
CA ALA A 116 13.17 -1.56 -0.16
C ALA A 116 11.73 -2.03 -0.36
N VAL A 117 11.20 -2.72 0.66
CA VAL A 117 9.84 -3.28 0.72
C VAL A 117 9.25 -2.92 2.07
N GLU A 118 8.00 -2.40 2.09
CA GLU A 118 7.31 -1.93 3.31
C GLU A 118 8.22 -0.99 4.14
N ALA A 119 8.83 -0.02 3.46
CA ALA A 119 9.77 0.89 4.08
C ALA A 119 9.04 1.93 4.93
N THR A 120 9.11 1.78 6.26
CA THR A 120 8.61 2.79 7.18
C THR A 120 9.51 4.00 7.14
N CYS A 121 8.94 5.14 6.78
CA CYS A 121 9.67 6.40 6.68
C CYS A 121 9.73 7.13 8.03
N GLU A 122 10.81 7.89 8.22
CA GLU A 122 10.94 8.81 9.34
C GLU A 122 9.86 9.89 9.26
N ARG A 123 9.44 10.36 10.42
CA ARG A 123 8.49 11.46 10.53
C ARG A 123 9.12 12.75 10.00
N LEU A 124 8.43 13.41 9.09
CA LEU A 124 8.81 14.72 8.55
C LEU A 124 7.92 15.82 9.15
N ASP A 125 8.50 16.67 10.00
CA ASP A 125 7.81 17.81 10.59
C ASP A 125 7.84 19.02 9.65
N ILE A 126 6.66 19.59 9.34
CA ILE A 126 6.50 20.81 8.58
C ILE A 126 6.00 21.89 9.55
N ALA A 127 6.95 22.50 10.25
CA ALA A 127 6.69 23.38 11.39
C ALA A 127 5.81 24.59 11.03
N ASP A 128 6.02 25.19 9.87
CA ASP A 128 5.28 26.36 9.40
C ASP A 128 3.78 26.07 9.18
N LEU A 129 3.45 24.82 8.92
CA LEU A 129 2.07 24.37 8.74
C LEU A 129 1.48 23.71 10.00
N GLY A 130 2.29 23.46 11.01
CA GLY A 130 1.86 22.74 12.22
C GLY A 130 1.41 21.30 11.93
N ILE A 131 2.03 20.65 10.94
CA ILE A 131 1.74 19.25 10.57
C ILE A 131 3.01 18.42 10.60
N ALA A 132 2.82 17.09 10.68
CA ALA A 132 3.87 16.12 10.47
C ALA A 132 3.39 15.03 9.50
N LEU A 133 4.24 14.66 8.56
CA LEU A 133 3.97 13.61 7.60
C LEU A 133 4.59 12.29 8.05
N THR A 134 3.89 11.19 7.82
CA THR A 134 4.39 9.82 8.02
C THR A 134 3.86 8.89 6.94
N GLY A 135 4.51 7.75 6.77
CA GLY A 135 4.05 6.73 5.85
C GLY A 135 4.95 5.51 5.84
N THR A 136 4.42 4.45 5.25
CA THR A 136 5.16 3.26 4.88
C THR A 136 5.03 3.12 3.37
N VAL A 137 6.15 3.14 2.67
CA VAL A 137 6.20 2.99 1.22
C VAL A 137 6.15 1.51 0.89
N ASP A 138 5.19 1.10 0.07
CA ASP A 138 5.04 -0.33 -0.29
C ASP A 138 6.34 -0.87 -0.90
N ARG A 139 6.88 -0.16 -1.90
CA ARG A 139 8.11 -0.56 -2.60
C ARG A 139 8.92 0.66 -3.02
N VAL A 140 10.23 0.60 -2.80
CA VAL A 140 11.21 1.44 -3.49
C VAL A 140 11.84 0.58 -4.58
N ARG A 141 11.58 0.91 -5.83
CA ARG A 141 12.08 0.16 -6.99
C ARG A 141 13.38 0.76 -7.52
N ARG A 142 14.24 -0.09 -8.06
CA ARG A 142 15.43 0.30 -8.79
C ARG A 142 15.16 0.18 -10.28
N THR A 143 15.45 1.23 -11.05
CA THR A 143 15.32 1.29 -12.50
C THR A 143 16.63 1.75 -13.14
N GLU A 144 16.68 1.81 -14.47
CA GLU A 144 17.80 2.41 -15.18
C GLU A 144 17.91 3.92 -14.93
N ASP A 145 16.77 4.58 -14.67
CA ASP A 145 16.68 6.03 -14.41
C ASP A 145 16.86 6.38 -12.92
N GLY A 146 17.25 5.44 -12.07
CA GLY A 146 17.39 5.65 -10.63
C GLY A 146 16.33 4.94 -9.79
N TYR A 147 16.02 5.49 -8.61
CA TYR A 147 15.03 4.93 -7.70
C TYR A 147 13.66 5.57 -7.92
N GLY A 148 12.60 4.80 -7.76
CA GLY A 148 11.21 5.26 -7.84
C GLY A 148 10.31 4.55 -6.83
N ILE A 149 9.19 5.18 -6.51
CA ILE A 149 8.17 4.59 -5.64
C ILE A 149 7.25 3.68 -6.47
N ALA A 150 6.89 2.53 -5.92
CA ALA A 150 5.78 1.74 -6.44
C ALA A 150 4.79 1.43 -5.31
N ASP A 151 3.52 1.64 -5.60
CA ASP A 151 2.40 1.47 -4.67
C ASP A 151 1.42 0.44 -5.24
N ILE A 152 1.09 -0.57 -4.45
CA ILE A 152 0.21 -1.66 -4.86
C ILE A 152 -1.23 -1.28 -4.53
N LYS A 153 -2.11 -1.34 -5.50
CA LYS A 153 -3.53 -1.07 -5.32
C LYS A 153 -4.35 -2.30 -5.70
N THR A 154 -5.21 -2.69 -4.79
CA THR A 154 -6.18 -3.76 -4.98
C THR A 154 -7.60 -3.20 -5.01
N GLY A 155 -8.53 -3.92 -5.59
CA GLY A 155 -9.93 -3.53 -5.58
C GLY A 155 -10.59 -3.53 -6.97
N LYS A 156 -11.92 -3.40 -6.96
CA LYS A 156 -12.76 -3.52 -8.17
C LYS A 156 -12.48 -2.47 -9.26
N SER A 157 -11.75 -1.41 -8.92
CA SER A 157 -11.44 -0.32 -9.84
C SER A 157 -9.95 -0.04 -9.99
N ALA A 158 -9.08 -0.90 -9.46
CA ALA A 158 -7.63 -0.71 -9.56
C ALA A 158 -7.12 -0.76 -11.00
N VAL A 159 -7.73 -1.61 -11.83
CA VAL A 159 -7.38 -1.77 -13.25
C VAL A 159 -8.62 -1.54 -14.11
N GLY A 160 -8.52 -0.68 -15.11
CA GLY A 160 -9.57 -0.43 -16.09
C GLY A 160 -9.83 -1.63 -17.00
N ALA A 161 -10.92 -1.55 -17.78
CA ALA A 161 -11.26 -2.59 -18.76
C ALA A 161 -10.21 -2.71 -19.88
N ASP A 162 -9.46 -1.65 -20.12
CA ASP A 162 -8.35 -1.54 -21.08
C ASP A 162 -7.01 -2.05 -20.51
N GLY A 163 -6.99 -2.54 -19.26
CA GLY A 163 -5.77 -3.01 -18.60
C GLY A 163 -4.90 -1.90 -18.01
N THR A 164 -5.35 -0.63 -18.04
CA THR A 164 -4.60 0.48 -17.43
C THR A 164 -4.93 0.65 -15.96
N CYS A 165 -3.96 1.03 -15.15
CA CYS A 165 -4.18 1.37 -13.74
C CYS A 165 -4.83 2.75 -13.62
N LYS A 166 -5.78 2.88 -12.69
CA LYS A 166 -6.33 4.19 -12.34
C LYS A 166 -5.34 4.94 -11.46
N THR A 167 -4.78 6.02 -11.97
CA THR A 167 -3.83 6.88 -11.25
C THR A 167 -4.49 8.07 -10.57
N GLN A 168 -5.71 8.42 -10.98
CA GLN A 168 -6.45 9.56 -10.44
C GLN A 168 -6.70 9.39 -8.93
N GLY A 169 -6.38 10.40 -8.16
CA GLY A 169 -6.55 10.42 -6.70
C GLY A 169 -5.34 9.87 -5.91
N HIS A 170 -4.34 9.29 -6.58
CA HIS A 170 -3.14 8.75 -5.90
C HIS A 170 -1.91 9.66 -5.97
N ALA A 171 -1.93 10.68 -6.83
CA ALA A 171 -0.76 11.54 -7.05
C ALA A 171 -0.24 12.20 -5.76
N ALA A 172 -1.13 12.73 -4.92
CA ALA A 172 -0.73 13.35 -3.65
C ALA A 172 -0.11 12.34 -2.67
N GLN A 173 -0.63 11.11 -2.60
CA GLN A 173 -0.05 10.03 -1.78
C GLN A 173 1.35 9.68 -2.27
N LEU A 174 1.52 9.50 -3.58
CA LEU A 174 2.81 9.15 -4.18
C LEU A 174 3.85 10.25 -3.97
N ALA A 175 3.48 11.51 -4.20
CA ALA A 175 4.38 12.65 -3.98
C ALA A 175 4.83 12.76 -2.50
N VAL A 176 3.94 12.46 -1.54
CA VAL A 176 4.33 12.43 -0.12
C VAL A 176 5.21 11.22 0.18
N TYR A 177 5.00 10.08 -0.47
CA TYR A 177 5.90 8.94 -0.32
C TYR A 177 7.29 9.21 -0.88
N GLU A 178 7.40 9.89 -2.03
CA GLU A 178 8.70 10.33 -2.57
C GLU A 178 9.42 11.24 -1.57
N LEU A 179 8.75 12.28 -1.09
CA LEU A 179 9.29 13.21 -0.09
C LEU A 179 9.74 12.51 1.20
N LEU A 180 8.92 11.57 1.71
CA LEU A 180 9.24 10.82 2.92
C LEU A 180 10.40 9.83 2.70
N ALA A 181 10.47 9.16 1.55
CA ALA A 181 11.55 8.26 1.22
C ALA A 181 12.89 9.01 1.13
N GLU A 182 12.93 10.14 0.45
CA GLU A 182 14.12 11.00 0.37
C GLU A 182 14.54 11.57 1.73
N HIS A 183 13.55 11.94 2.58
CA HIS A 183 13.84 12.42 3.93
C HIS A 183 14.42 11.33 4.83
N SER A 184 13.97 10.09 4.65
CA SER A 184 14.32 8.96 5.54
C SER A 184 15.59 8.23 5.12
N THR A 185 16.09 8.48 3.92
CA THR A 185 17.23 7.76 3.34
C THR A 185 18.07 8.73 2.52
N ASP A 186 19.31 8.34 2.21
CA ASP A 186 20.17 9.08 1.27
C ASP A 186 19.82 8.75 -0.20
N ILE A 187 18.65 8.17 -0.46
CA ILE A 187 18.21 7.78 -1.80
C ILE A 187 17.45 8.95 -2.44
N CYS A 188 17.93 9.44 -3.57
CA CYS A 188 17.19 10.37 -4.41
C CYS A 188 16.17 9.60 -5.28
N ILE A 189 14.93 10.07 -5.29
CA ILE A 189 13.87 9.48 -6.12
C ILE A 189 13.81 10.22 -7.45
N GLU A 190 14.39 9.62 -8.49
CA GLU A 190 14.52 10.22 -9.81
C GLU A 190 13.59 9.59 -10.85
N ALA A 191 13.28 8.30 -10.68
CA ALA A 191 12.38 7.58 -11.57
C ALA A 191 10.91 7.87 -11.23
N PRO A 192 10.01 7.94 -12.25
CA PRO A 192 8.60 8.19 -12.02
C PRO A 192 7.95 7.18 -11.08
N ALA A 193 7.03 7.65 -10.22
CA ALA A 193 6.23 6.76 -9.38
C ALA A 193 5.35 5.83 -10.21
N GLN A 194 5.11 4.64 -9.70
CA GLN A 194 4.32 3.60 -10.36
C GLN A 194 3.18 3.13 -9.46
N ILE A 195 2.01 2.90 -10.05
CA ILE A 195 0.94 2.14 -9.42
C ILE A 195 0.89 0.75 -10.02
N ILE A 196 0.94 -0.26 -9.16
CA ILE A 196 0.76 -1.66 -9.51
C ILE A 196 -0.68 -2.04 -9.15
N GLY A 197 -1.56 -2.03 -10.15
CA GLY A 197 -2.97 -2.38 -9.96
C GLY A 197 -3.18 -3.89 -10.03
N LEU A 198 -3.85 -4.45 -9.04
CA LEU A 198 -4.27 -5.85 -9.00
C LEU A 198 -5.79 -5.91 -8.82
N GLN A 199 -6.49 -6.55 -9.75
CA GLN A 199 -7.94 -6.60 -9.73
C GLN A 199 -8.46 -7.98 -10.10
N VAL A 200 -9.47 -8.44 -9.36
CA VAL A 200 -10.34 -9.52 -9.79
C VAL A 200 -11.58 -8.90 -10.46
N ALA A 201 -11.75 -9.26 -11.74
CA ALA A 201 -12.99 -9.00 -12.48
C ALA A 201 -13.62 -10.36 -12.83
N LYS A 202 -14.10 -10.54 -14.07
CA LYS A 202 -14.43 -11.89 -14.60
C LYS A 202 -13.15 -12.74 -14.74
N THR A 203 -11.99 -12.08 -14.90
CA THR A 203 -10.64 -12.66 -14.88
C THR A 203 -9.73 -11.72 -14.12
N GLU A 204 -8.70 -12.25 -13.45
CA GLU A 204 -7.68 -11.47 -12.74
C GLU A 204 -6.90 -10.59 -13.73
N ARG A 205 -6.59 -9.38 -13.30
CA ARG A 205 -5.84 -8.38 -14.09
C ARG A 205 -4.76 -7.72 -13.23
N GLY A 206 -3.62 -7.47 -13.85
CA GLY A 206 -2.51 -6.75 -13.25
C GLY A 206 -1.63 -6.06 -14.26
#